data_51827b2f92dd127816c1c71d2f86aefd
#
_entry.id   51827b2f92dd127816c1c71d2f86aefd
#
_cell.length_a   1.000
_cell.length_b   1.000
_cell.length_c   1.000
_cell.angle_alpha   90.00
_cell.angle_beta   90.00
_cell.angle_gamma   90.00
#
_symmetry.space_group_name_H-M   'P 1'
#
loop_
_entity.id
_entity.type
_entity.pdbx_description
1 polymer ?
#
loop_
_entity_poly.entity_id
_entity_poly.type
_entity_poly.pdbx_seq_one_letter_code
_entity_poly.pdbx_strand_id
1 'polypeptide(L)'
;MEATVENNVNNGQPSPAQNVRSQPKIPESIKRNQKNNKKDKEPLLTKNDKGKIVRGTKGFLLGALKFVIIVGICYVILSPLITIIARSFFSDEDKYSPVVYLIPIHPTLEKYQIAIKTMGYWSVLIKSVILDLSLMLIQVLICSMVGYGFARFEFRFKKLLFGCVIAMIVIPTHTIMLPLYMTFRNFFGINLHSTVIPIYLLTVFGVGLRSGLYIYIFVQFFRGLPKEIEEAAFVDGAGMWYTYFFIMLRNAVPSIITVAIFSVVWQYNDTFYANLFNVSDKIVISKNIVSLGNQVSNVYRIMDNEIVQLYTNAGVVLTLTPLLIFYIALQKQFVEGVERSGIVG
;
A
#
# COMPACT_ATOMS: atom_id res chain seq x y z
N MET A 1 -63.83 -12.24 30.94
CA MET A 1 -64.05 -10.99 31.71
C MET A 1 -63.36 -9.94 30.85
N GLU A 2 -64.13 -9.38 29.98
CA GLU A 2 -64.93 -8.11 30.15
C GLU A 2 -63.90 -6.96 30.19
N ALA A 3 -63.99 -5.92 29.47
CA ALA A 3 -64.98 -5.34 28.56
C ALA A 3 -64.42 -3.99 28.16
N THR A 4 -64.46 -3.64 26.91
CA THR A 4 -65.42 -2.69 26.30
C THR A 4 -65.28 -1.25 26.83
N VAL A 5 -65.38 -0.18 26.11
CA VAL A 5 -66.25 0.22 25.00
C VAL A 5 -65.87 1.68 24.69
N GLU A 6 -65.73 2.05 23.45
CA GLU A 6 -66.62 2.93 22.65
C GLU A 6 -66.62 4.43 22.92
N ASN A 7 -66.43 5.11 21.84
CA ASN A 7 -67.45 5.89 21.03
C ASN A 7 -67.50 7.36 21.40
N ASN A 8 -67.71 8.32 20.63
CA ASN A 8 -68.44 8.50 19.36
C ASN A 8 -68.32 9.99 18.97
N VAL A 9 -68.05 10.32 17.72
CA VAL A 9 -69.06 10.94 16.80
C VAL A 9 -69.54 12.38 17.14
N ASN A 10 -69.32 13.36 16.39
CA ASN A 10 -70.13 13.85 15.29
C ASN A 10 -70.19 15.38 15.11
N ASN A 11 -70.05 15.77 13.89
CA ASN A 11 -70.89 16.70 13.13
C ASN A 11 -71.01 18.18 13.52
N GLY A 12 -70.83 18.97 12.49
CA GLY A 12 -71.68 20.14 12.29
C GLY A 12 -71.04 21.29 11.54
N GLN A 13 -71.11 21.25 10.24
CA GLN A 13 -71.16 22.50 9.45
C GLN A 13 -72.53 23.21 9.73
N PRO A 14 -72.58 24.56 9.59
CA PRO A 14 -72.84 25.13 8.27
C PRO A 14 -72.20 26.53 8.02
N SER A 15 -72.00 26.83 6.76
CA SER A 15 -71.92 28.15 6.15
C SER A 15 -73.36 28.75 6.18
N PRO A 16 -73.65 30.09 6.11
CA PRO A 16 -73.17 30.99 5.08
C PRO A 16 -73.10 32.50 5.48
N ALA A 17 -72.81 33.31 4.51
CA ALA A 17 -73.29 34.67 4.19
C ALA A 17 -72.26 35.80 4.17
N GLN A 18 -72.06 36.20 2.94
CA GLN A 18 -71.67 37.49 2.38
C GLN A 18 -71.82 38.71 3.31
N ASN A 19 -70.76 39.51 3.37
CA ASN A 19 -70.94 40.96 3.45
C ASN A 19 -69.87 41.69 2.63
N VAL A 20 -70.31 42.23 1.51
CA VAL A 20 -69.65 43.11 0.61
C VAL A 20 -69.43 44.49 1.33
N ARG A 21 -68.24 44.86 1.62
CA ARG A 21 -67.88 46.25 1.93
C ARG A 21 -66.93 46.82 0.91
N SER A 22 -67.42 47.79 0.16
CA SER A 22 -66.78 48.62 -0.83
C SER A 22 -65.49 49.28 -0.31
N GLN A 23 -64.38 49.05 -1.02
CA GLN A 23 -63.13 49.80 -0.79
C GLN A 23 -63.21 51.20 -1.39
N PRO A 24 -62.69 52.24 -0.68
CA PRO A 24 -62.62 53.59 -1.21
C PRO A 24 -61.52 53.69 -2.31
N LYS A 25 -61.84 54.34 -3.43
CA LYS A 25 -60.96 54.63 -4.53
C LYS A 25 -59.84 55.61 -4.08
N ILE A 26 -58.60 55.21 -4.18
CA ILE A 26 -57.43 56.01 -3.93
C ILE A 26 -57.25 56.99 -5.10
N PRO A 27 -57.03 58.32 -4.83
CA PRO A 27 -56.88 59.31 -5.87
C PRO A 27 -55.59 59.11 -6.68
N GLU A 28 -55.66 59.39 -7.99
CA GLU A 28 -54.56 59.16 -8.97
C GLU A 28 -53.31 59.99 -8.68
N SER A 29 -53.38 61.00 -7.88
CA SER A 29 -52.22 61.80 -7.49
C SER A 29 -51.20 61.07 -6.60
N ILE A 30 -51.64 60.02 -5.88
CA ILE A 30 -50.72 59.22 -5.03
C ILE A 30 -49.98 58.15 -5.83
N LYS A 31 -50.52 57.71 -6.97
CA LYS A 31 -49.86 56.74 -7.85
C LYS A 31 -48.70 57.33 -8.65
N ARG A 32 -48.62 58.66 -8.79
CA ARG A 32 -47.56 59.30 -9.57
C ARG A 32 -46.28 59.53 -8.77
N ASN A 33 -46.33 59.61 -7.43
CA ASN A 33 -45.17 59.82 -6.58
C ASN A 33 -44.44 58.54 -6.18
N GLN A 34 -45.07 57.36 -6.38
CA GLN A 34 -44.39 56.08 -6.13
C GLN A 34 -43.55 55.55 -7.30
N LYS A 35 -43.62 56.21 -8.47
CA LYS A 35 -42.91 55.75 -9.69
C LYS A 35 -41.53 56.44 -9.87
N ASN A 36 -41.26 57.51 -9.13
CA ASN A 36 -40.01 58.27 -9.26
C ASN A 36 -38.97 58.03 -8.16
N ASN A 37 -39.23 57.13 -7.21
CA ASN A 37 -38.28 56.81 -6.13
C ASN A 37 -37.66 55.40 -6.22
N LYS A 38 -37.69 54.82 -7.43
CA LYS A 38 -37.01 53.53 -7.71
C LYS A 38 -35.88 53.66 -8.71
N LYS A 39 -35.02 54.66 -8.51
CA LYS A 39 -33.72 54.74 -9.18
C LYS A 39 -32.58 55.02 -8.20
N ASP A 40 -32.66 54.47 -6.99
CA ASP A 40 -31.49 54.31 -6.16
C ASP A 40 -30.91 52.93 -6.51
N LYS A 41 -29.70 52.96 -7.01
CA LYS A 41 -28.91 51.82 -7.45
C LYS A 41 -28.85 50.80 -6.32
N GLU A 42 -29.54 49.67 -6.43
CA GLU A 42 -29.29 48.51 -5.63
C GLU A 42 -27.79 48.17 -5.79
N PRO A 43 -27.05 47.98 -4.70
CA PRO A 43 -25.66 47.55 -4.81
C PRO A 43 -25.67 46.18 -5.51
N LEU A 44 -24.93 46.04 -6.60
CA LEU A 44 -24.81 44.90 -7.47
C LEU A 44 -24.49 43.56 -6.74
N LEU A 45 -24.26 43.61 -5.45
CA LEU A 45 -24.02 42.42 -4.61
C LEU A 45 -24.45 42.70 -3.17
N THR A 46 -25.36 41.89 -2.63
CA THR A 46 -25.74 41.95 -1.22
C THR A 46 -24.55 41.46 -0.34
N LYS A 47 -24.54 41.92 0.93
CA LYS A 47 -23.49 41.48 1.90
C LYS A 47 -23.38 39.97 2.04
N ASN A 48 -24.49 39.24 1.79
CA ASN A 48 -24.57 37.78 1.79
C ASN A 48 -23.93 37.13 0.53
N ASP A 49 -24.06 37.81 -0.62
CA ASP A 49 -23.50 37.33 -1.88
C ASP A 49 -21.97 37.50 -1.93
N LYS A 50 -21.48 38.62 -1.36
CA LYS A 50 -20.05 38.84 -1.13
C LYS A 50 -19.44 37.78 -0.22
N GLY A 51 -20.15 37.36 0.83
CA GLY A 51 -19.74 36.29 1.74
C GLY A 51 -19.68 34.92 1.06
N LYS A 52 -20.61 34.58 0.15
CA LYS A 52 -20.61 33.35 -0.63
C LYS A 52 -19.50 33.35 -1.68
N ILE A 53 -19.26 34.46 -2.37
CA ILE A 53 -18.18 34.58 -3.36
C ILE A 53 -16.81 34.45 -2.69
N VAL A 54 -16.59 35.12 -1.53
CA VAL A 54 -15.33 35.03 -0.78
C VAL A 54 -15.08 33.61 -0.23
N ARG A 55 -16.12 32.89 0.20
CA ARG A 55 -16.00 31.47 0.60
C ARG A 55 -15.72 30.57 -0.58
N GLY A 56 -16.36 30.82 -1.73
CA GLY A 56 -16.12 30.09 -2.98
C GLY A 56 -14.70 30.30 -3.50
N THR A 57 -14.21 31.54 -3.54
CA THR A 57 -12.83 31.85 -3.96
C THR A 57 -11.77 31.31 -3.00
N LYS A 58 -11.98 31.40 -1.67
CA LYS A 58 -11.08 30.76 -0.69
C LYS A 58 -11.06 29.24 -0.83
N GLY A 59 -12.22 28.61 -1.05
CA GLY A 59 -12.31 27.16 -1.29
C GLY A 59 -11.57 26.76 -2.57
N PHE A 60 -11.74 27.53 -3.64
CA PHE A 60 -11.03 27.30 -4.90
C PHE A 60 -9.51 27.48 -4.77
N LEU A 61 -9.05 28.56 -4.11
CA LEU A 61 -7.63 28.79 -3.88
C LEU A 61 -6.99 27.69 -3.02
N LEU A 62 -7.67 27.27 -1.95
CA LEU A 62 -7.20 26.15 -1.12
C LEU A 62 -7.19 24.83 -1.89
N GLY A 63 -8.19 24.61 -2.75
CA GLY A 63 -8.22 23.45 -3.66
C GLY A 63 -7.07 23.47 -4.66
N ALA A 64 -6.84 24.61 -5.30
CA ALA A 64 -5.72 24.81 -6.23
C ALA A 64 -4.37 24.64 -5.54
N LEU A 65 -4.19 25.20 -4.34
CA LEU A 65 -2.97 25.03 -3.56
C LEU A 65 -2.73 23.55 -3.20
N LYS A 66 -3.76 22.84 -2.72
CA LYS A 66 -3.66 21.38 -2.47
C LYS A 66 -3.28 20.61 -3.72
N PHE A 67 -3.90 20.92 -4.85
CA PHE A 67 -3.59 20.29 -6.13
C PHE A 67 -2.13 20.50 -6.53
N VAL A 68 -1.64 21.75 -6.47
CA VAL A 68 -0.24 22.08 -6.79
C VAL A 68 0.73 21.34 -5.85
N ILE A 69 0.44 21.28 -4.55
CA ILE A 69 1.27 20.55 -3.59
C ILE A 69 1.29 19.06 -3.93
N ILE A 70 0.12 18.45 -4.18
CA ILE A 70 0.04 17.02 -4.52
C ILE A 70 0.81 16.73 -5.82
N VAL A 71 0.58 17.52 -6.87
CA VAL A 71 1.29 17.35 -8.16
C VAL A 71 2.80 17.57 -7.99
N GLY A 72 3.21 18.58 -7.21
CA GLY A 72 4.62 18.82 -6.90
C GLY A 72 5.28 17.64 -6.18
N ILE A 73 4.62 17.09 -5.15
CA ILE A 73 5.11 15.90 -4.45
C ILE A 73 5.17 14.69 -5.39
N CYS A 74 4.11 14.44 -6.17
CA CYS A 74 4.09 13.36 -7.15
C CYS A 74 5.23 13.50 -8.18
N TYR A 75 5.49 14.72 -8.67
CA TYR A 75 6.58 14.98 -9.60
C TYR A 75 7.95 14.66 -8.97
N VAL A 76 8.21 15.13 -7.75
CA VAL A 76 9.47 14.87 -7.05
C VAL A 76 9.70 13.37 -6.83
N ILE A 77 8.65 12.64 -6.45
CA ILE A 77 8.73 11.19 -6.21
C ILE A 77 8.89 10.40 -7.53
N LEU A 78 8.18 10.78 -8.58
CA LEU A 78 8.19 10.06 -9.86
C LEU A 78 9.34 10.46 -10.79
N SER A 79 9.93 11.64 -10.59
CA SER A 79 11.01 12.16 -11.45
C SER A 79 12.18 11.18 -11.62
N PRO A 80 12.74 10.55 -10.57
CA PRO A 80 13.82 9.58 -10.75
C PRO A 80 13.38 8.37 -11.59
N LEU A 81 12.17 7.88 -11.38
CA LEU A 81 11.62 6.74 -12.11
C LEU A 81 11.41 7.09 -13.59
N ILE A 82 10.82 8.25 -13.87
CA ILE A 82 10.63 8.76 -15.24
C ILE A 82 11.99 8.89 -15.93
N THR A 83 12.99 9.42 -15.23
CA THR A 83 14.35 9.58 -15.77
C THR A 83 15.00 8.23 -16.10
N ILE A 84 14.88 7.24 -15.20
CA ILE A 84 15.40 5.88 -15.45
C ILE A 84 14.73 5.25 -16.67
N ILE A 85 13.39 5.34 -16.75
CA ILE A 85 12.62 4.80 -17.88
C ILE A 85 13.03 5.52 -19.17
N ALA A 86 13.08 6.85 -19.19
CA ALA A 86 13.44 7.60 -20.37
C ALA A 86 14.87 7.26 -20.86
N ARG A 87 15.83 7.29 -19.94
CA ARG A 87 17.25 7.01 -20.26
C ARG A 87 17.52 5.53 -20.62
N SER A 88 16.64 4.60 -20.25
CA SER A 88 16.77 3.21 -20.66
C SER A 88 16.59 2.98 -22.17
N PHE A 89 16.01 3.96 -22.89
CA PHE A 89 15.84 3.96 -24.34
C PHE A 89 16.91 4.79 -25.07
N PHE A 90 17.84 5.45 -24.37
CA PHE A 90 18.83 6.29 -25.00
C PHE A 90 19.83 5.44 -25.81
N SER A 91 20.20 5.95 -27.00
CA SER A 91 21.39 5.51 -27.72
C SER A 91 22.65 6.09 -27.06
N ASP A 92 23.83 5.61 -27.47
CA ASP A 92 25.09 6.18 -27.01
C ASP A 92 25.26 7.63 -27.50
N GLU A 93 24.73 7.96 -28.67
CA GLU A 93 24.71 9.32 -29.24
C GLU A 93 23.83 10.27 -28.44
N ASP A 94 22.62 9.81 -28.10
CA ASP A 94 21.65 10.59 -27.30
C ASP A 94 22.22 10.97 -25.93
N LYS A 95 23.05 10.10 -25.36
CA LYS A 95 23.64 10.33 -24.03
C LYS A 95 24.54 11.56 -23.99
N TYR A 96 25.31 11.82 -25.03
CA TYR A 96 26.22 12.95 -25.11
C TYR A 96 25.64 14.18 -25.83
N SER A 97 24.44 14.08 -26.36
CA SER A 97 23.78 15.19 -27.01
C SER A 97 23.32 16.24 -25.98
N PRO A 98 23.72 17.52 -26.10
CA PRO A 98 23.31 18.58 -25.19
C PRO A 98 21.80 18.94 -25.33
N VAL A 99 21.15 18.48 -26.39
CA VAL A 99 19.74 18.74 -26.67
C VAL A 99 18.83 17.68 -26.03
N VAL A 100 19.36 16.49 -25.78
CA VAL A 100 18.59 15.37 -25.22
C VAL A 100 18.63 15.39 -23.70
N TYR A 101 17.50 15.72 -23.09
CA TYR A 101 17.38 15.71 -21.63
C TYR A 101 16.57 14.50 -21.11
N LEU A 102 15.37 14.31 -21.63
CA LEU A 102 14.44 13.26 -21.17
C LEU A 102 13.89 12.42 -22.32
N ILE A 103 13.68 13.00 -23.50
CA ILE A 103 13.11 12.31 -24.65
C ILE A 103 14.23 11.97 -25.61
N PRO A 104 14.49 10.66 -25.89
CA PRO A 104 15.52 10.25 -26.82
C PRO A 104 15.18 10.71 -28.26
N ILE A 105 16.19 11.13 -29.04
CA ILE A 105 16.05 11.40 -30.46
C ILE A 105 16.15 10.09 -31.25
N HIS A 106 17.05 9.19 -30.80
CA HIS A 106 17.27 7.89 -31.43
C HIS A 106 16.97 6.75 -30.42
N PRO A 107 15.66 6.47 -30.11
CA PRO A 107 15.32 5.45 -29.14
C PRO A 107 15.77 4.05 -29.60
N THR A 108 16.42 3.30 -28.68
CA THR A 108 16.92 1.96 -28.97
C THR A 108 16.48 0.96 -27.91
N LEU A 109 16.28 -0.29 -28.31
CA LEU A 109 16.04 -1.43 -27.43
C LEU A 109 17.29 -2.29 -27.20
N GLU A 110 18.43 -1.92 -27.79
CA GLU A 110 19.68 -2.66 -27.66
C GLU A 110 20.10 -2.85 -26.21
N LYS A 111 19.96 -1.80 -25.38
CA LYS A 111 20.30 -1.84 -23.96
C LYS A 111 19.49 -2.91 -23.22
N TYR A 112 18.22 -3.07 -23.56
CA TYR A 112 17.36 -4.13 -23.01
C TYR A 112 17.81 -5.53 -23.43
N GLN A 113 18.16 -5.72 -24.72
CA GLN A 113 18.62 -7.03 -25.21
C GLN A 113 19.92 -7.45 -24.51
N ILE A 114 20.85 -6.52 -24.35
CA ILE A 114 22.11 -6.77 -23.67
C ILE A 114 21.87 -7.01 -22.16
N ALA A 115 21.01 -6.24 -21.52
CA ALA A 115 20.68 -6.44 -20.11
C ALA A 115 20.02 -7.83 -19.88
N ILE A 116 19.04 -8.20 -20.69
CA ILE A 116 18.39 -9.54 -20.63
C ILE A 116 19.42 -10.65 -20.75
N LYS A 117 20.33 -10.55 -21.71
CA LYS A 117 21.37 -11.56 -21.97
C LYS A 117 22.38 -11.63 -20.81
N THR A 118 22.90 -10.50 -20.37
CA THR A 118 23.93 -10.42 -19.34
C THR A 118 23.39 -10.88 -17.97
N MET A 119 22.21 -10.44 -17.61
CA MET A 119 21.53 -10.86 -16.38
C MET A 119 21.12 -12.34 -16.40
N GLY A 120 20.96 -12.94 -17.58
CA GLY A 120 20.25 -14.22 -17.71
C GLY A 120 18.81 -14.10 -17.21
N TYR A 121 18.16 -12.96 -17.52
CA TYR A 121 16.96 -12.40 -16.89
C TYR A 121 15.87 -13.43 -16.60
N TRP A 122 15.44 -14.18 -17.60
CA TRP A 122 14.33 -15.13 -17.44
C TRP A 122 14.63 -16.23 -16.42
N SER A 123 15.85 -16.78 -16.46
CA SER A 123 16.28 -17.82 -15.51
C SER A 123 16.35 -17.29 -14.08
N VAL A 124 16.91 -16.07 -13.92
CA VAL A 124 17.03 -15.42 -12.60
C VAL A 124 15.66 -15.02 -12.07
N LEU A 125 14.82 -14.44 -12.91
CA LEU A 125 13.46 -14.05 -12.53
C LEU A 125 12.65 -15.24 -12.01
N ILE A 126 12.64 -16.36 -12.74
CA ILE A 126 11.90 -17.58 -12.33
C ILE A 126 12.43 -18.10 -10.99
N LYS A 127 13.76 -18.17 -10.81
CA LYS A 127 14.36 -18.61 -9.55
C LYS A 127 14.04 -17.69 -8.39
N SER A 128 14.10 -16.36 -8.61
CA SER A 128 13.72 -15.37 -7.59
C SER A 128 12.24 -15.51 -7.21
N VAL A 129 11.35 -15.60 -8.19
CA VAL A 129 9.91 -15.75 -7.92
C VAL A 129 9.61 -17.04 -7.16
N ILE A 130 10.24 -18.15 -7.50
CA ILE A 130 10.09 -19.43 -6.78
C ILE A 130 10.60 -19.28 -5.33
N LEU A 131 11.76 -18.66 -5.14
CA LEU A 131 12.33 -18.39 -3.82
C LEU A 131 11.38 -17.52 -2.99
N ASP A 132 10.93 -16.40 -3.56
CA ASP A 132 10.10 -15.42 -2.86
C ASP A 132 8.73 -16.01 -2.50
N LEU A 133 8.08 -16.74 -3.41
CA LEU A 133 6.80 -17.40 -3.14
C LEU A 133 6.93 -18.50 -2.09
N SER A 134 8.00 -19.31 -2.12
CA SER A 134 8.22 -20.32 -1.12
C SER A 134 8.49 -19.73 0.27
N LEU A 135 9.29 -18.67 0.36
CA LEU A 135 9.53 -17.95 1.59
C LEU A 135 8.24 -17.28 2.12
N MET A 136 7.45 -16.67 1.24
CA MET A 136 6.15 -16.08 1.58
C MET A 136 5.20 -17.11 2.18
N LEU A 137 5.06 -18.28 1.58
CA LEU A 137 4.19 -19.35 2.10
C LEU A 137 4.61 -19.80 3.50
N ILE A 138 5.90 -20.03 3.72
CA ILE A 138 6.44 -20.41 5.02
C ILE A 138 6.21 -19.28 6.03
N GLN A 139 6.46 -18.03 5.61
CA GLN A 139 6.34 -16.86 6.48
C GLN A 139 4.89 -16.62 6.91
N VAL A 140 3.92 -16.73 6.00
CA VAL A 140 2.49 -16.64 6.31
C VAL A 140 2.09 -17.74 7.30
N LEU A 141 2.50 -18.98 7.06
CA LEU A 141 2.18 -20.10 7.94
C LEU A 141 2.76 -19.93 9.34
N ILE A 142 4.06 -19.69 9.44
CA ILE A 142 4.75 -19.57 10.72
C ILE A 142 4.29 -18.32 11.49
N CYS A 143 4.23 -17.15 10.83
CA CYS A 143 3.83 -15.92 11.50
C CYS A 143 2.37 -15.94 11.93
N SER A 144 1.46 -16.58 11.17
CA SER A 144 0.07 -16.74 11.57
C SER A 144 -0.07 -17.69 12.77
N MET A 145 0.69 -18.79 12.79
CA MET A 145 0.69 -19.75 13.89
C MET A 145 1.20 -19.13 15.20
N VAL A 146 2.31 -18.42 15.12
CA VAL A 146 2.87 -17.67 16.25
C VAL A 146 1.92 -16.55 16.70
N GLY A 147 1.35 -15.82 15.75
CA GLY A 147 0.37 -14.76 16.00
C GLY A 147 -0.89 -15.27 16.69
N TYR A 148 -1.42 -16.40 16.27
CA TYR A 148 -2.54 -17.08 16.90
C TYR A 148 -2.21 -17.49 18.34
N GLY A 149 -1.04 -18.10 18.55
CA GLY A 149 -0.55 -18.47 19.88
C GLY A 149 -0.50 -17.29 20.85
N PHE A 150 0.06 -16.15 20.42
CA PHE A 150 0.08 -14.92 21.22
C PHE A 150 -1.31 -14.28 21.40
N ALA A 151 -2.22 -14.44 20.48
CA ALA A 151 -3.54 -13.85 20.59
C ALA A 151 -4.44 -14.60 21.57
N ARG A 152 -4.40 -15.95 21.55
CA ARG A 152 -5.41 -16.81 22.17
C ARG A 152 -4.95 -17.55 23.41
N PHE A 153 -3.68 -17.94 23.48
CA PHE A 153 -3.21 -18.72 24.62
C PHE A 153 -2.60 -17.86 25.70
N GLU A 154 -2.79 -18.27 26.95
CA GLU A 154 -2.09 -17.76 28.12
C GLU A 154 -0.97 -18.73 28.51
N PHE A 155 0.26 -18.23 28.56
CA PHE A 155 1.42 -19.02 28.92
C PHE A 155 2.45 -18.19 29.68
N ARG A 156 3.34 -18.88 30.37
CA ARG A 156 4.40 -18.26 31.16
C ARG A 156 5.32 -17.43 30.25
N PHE A 157 5.68 -16.22 30.70
CA PHE A 157 6.52 -15.27 29.93
C PHE A 157 5.93 -14.71 28.64
N LYS A 158 4.62 -14.88 28.39
CA LYS A 158 3.94 -14.32 27.20
C LYS A 158 4.30 -12.86 26.91
N LYS A 159 4.26 -12.00 27.96
CA LYS A 159 4.57 -10.56 27.81
C LYS A 159 6.03 -10.33 27.42
N LEU A 160 6.97 -11.08 28.00
CA LEU A 160 8.39 -10.97 27.65
C LEU A 160 8.65 -11.41 26.22
N LEU A 161 8.13 -12.57 25.82
CA LEU A 161 8.28 -13.09 24.45
C LEU A 161 7.62 -12.18 23.41
N PHE A 162 6.46 -11.62 23.73
CA PHE A 162 5.84 -10.62 22.86
C PHE A 162 6.69 -9.34 22.78
N GLY A 163 7.34 -8.94 23.88
CA GLY A 163 8.34 -7.87 23.89
C GLY A 163 9.51 -8.15 22.93
N CYS A 164 9.96 -9.41 22.83
CA CYS A 164 10.96 -9.81 21.83
C CYS A 164 10.46 -9.66 20.39
N VAL A 165 9.17 -10.00 20.12
CA VAL A 165 8.56 -9.77 18.80
C VAL A 165 8.57 -8.27 18.46
N ILE A 166 8.22 -7.42 19.41
CA ILE A 166 8.28 -5.96 19.20
C ILE A 166 9.72 -5.49 18.99
N ALA A 167 10.67 -6.04 19.75
CA ALA A 167 12.10 -5.73 19.56
C ALA A 167 12.59 -6.08 18.14
N MET A 168 12.12 -7.16 17.53
CA MET A 168 12.42 -7.50 16.13
C MET A 168 11.94 -6.45 15.12
N ILE A 169 10.91 -5.66 15.46
CA ILE A 169 10.43 -4.57 14.59
C ILE A 169 11.30 -3.33 14.76
N VAL A 170 11.74 -3.04 15.98
CA VAL A 170 12.45 -1.81 16.36
C VAL A 170 13.96 -1.91 16.09
N ILE A 171 14.55 -3.07 16.37
CA ILE A 171 16.00 -3.26 16.21
C ILE A 171 16.33 -3.33 14.70
N PRO A 172 17.21 -2.45 14.20
CA PRO A 172 17.65 -2.50 12.80
C PRO A 172 18.38 -3.81 12.50
N THR A 173 18.01 -4.47 11.42
CA THR A 173 18.59 -5.77 11.00
C THR A 173 20.11 -5.70 10.83
N HIS A 174 20.63 -4.53 10.44
CA HIS A 174 22.09 -4.31 10.28
C HIS A 174 22.87 -4.47 11.59
N THR A 175 22.24 -4.25 12.74
CA THR A 175 22.90 -4.38 14.06
C THR A 175 23.27 -5.84 14.37
N ILE A 176 22.48 -6.79 13.88
CA ILE A 176 22.69 -8.22 14.10
C ILE A 176 23.42 -8.91 12.92
N MET A 177 23.93 -8.12 11.96
CA MET A 177 24.59 -8.64 10.75
C MET A 177 25.77 -9.56 11.09
N LEU A 178 26.68 -9.10 11.94
CA LEU A 178 27.89 -9.85 12.29
C LEU A 178 27.58 -11.17 13.05
N PRO A 179 26.74 -11.17 14.09
CA PRO A 179 26.30 -12.42 14.73
C PRO A 179 25.67 -13.40 13.75
N LEU A 180 24.77 -12.93 12.87
CA LEU A 180 24.13 -13.78 11.85
C LEU A 180 25.17 -14.37 10.88
N TYR A 181 26.08 -13.55 10.38
CA TYR A 181 27.16 -14.00 9.51
C TYR A 181 27.96 -15.13 10.17
N MET A 182 28.42 -14.92 11.41
CA MET A 182 29.24 -15.91 12.13
C MET A 182 28.48 -17.20 12.42
N THR A 183 27.21 -17.10 12.81
CA THR A 183 26.33 -18.25 13.10
C THR A 183 26.21 -19.16 11.86
N PHE A 184 25.92 -18.59 10.69
CA PHE A 184 25.72 -19.40 9.48
C PHE A 184 27.00 -19.77 8.73
N ARG A 185 28.13 -19.10 9.07
CA ARG A 185 29.46 -19.52 8.59
C ARG A 185 29.91 -20.83 9.25
N ASN A 186 29.47 -21.07 10.48
CA ASN A 186 29.76 -22.32 11.20
C ASN A 186 28.51 -22.79 11.94
N PHE A 187 27.51 -23.25 11.19
CA PHE A 187 26.26 -23.75 11.73
C PHE A 187 26.41 -25.25 12.03
N PHE A 188 26.68 -25.58 13.30
CA PHE A 188 27.01 -26.94 13.74
C PHE A 188 28.11 -27.62 12.92
N GLY A 189 29.17 -26.89 12.60
CA GLY A 189 30.32 -27.40 11.81
C GLY A 189 30.14 -27.30 10.30
N ILE A 190 28.98 -26.85 9.80
CA ILE A 190 28.68 -26.73 8.38
C ILE A 190 28.66 -25.27 7.97
N ASN A 191 29.32 -24.92 6.88
CA ASN A 191 29.26 -23.61 6.28
C ASN A 191 28.04 -23.53 5.35
N LEU A 192 27.05 -22.70 5.72
CA LEU A 192 25.83 -22.50 4.96
C LEU A 192 25.86 -21.24 4.07
N HIS A 193 26.99 -20.49 4.06
CA HIS A 193 27.16 -19.37 3.15
C HIS A 193 27.15 -19.81 1.69
N SER A 194 26.84 -18.87 0.82
CA SER A 194 26.64 -19.08 -0.63
C SER A 194 25.46 -19.96 -0.99
N THR A 195 24.55 -20.21 0.00
CA THR A 195 23.31 -20.93 -0.21
C THR A 195 22.10 -20.09 0.24
N VAL A 196 20.91 -20.51 -0.14
CA VAL A 196 19.64 -19.90 0.32
C VAL A 196 19.15 -20.46 1.66
N ILE A 197 19.81 -21.51 2.19
CA ILE A 197 19.40 -22.21 3.40
C ILE A 197 19.28 -21.31 4.63
N PRO A 198 20.23 -20.38 4.89
CA PRO A 198 20.08 -19.45 6.03
C PRO A 198 18.79 -18.65 5.99
N ILE A 199 18.34 -18.20 4.81
CA ILE A 199 17.11 -17.43 4.64
C ILE A 199 15.89 -18.29 4.98
N TYR A 200 15.87 -19.53 4.51
CA TYR A 200 14.82 -20.50 4.86
C TYR A 200 14.78 -20.78 6.36
N LEU A 201 15.93 -21.05 6.98
CA LEU A 201 16.01 -21.32 8.42
C LEU A 201 15.49 -20.15 9.24
N LEU A 202 15.93 -18.92 8.93
CA LEU A 202 15.43 -17.72 9.61
C LEU A 202 13.91 -17.60 9.46
N THR A 203 13.38 -17.89 8.28
CA THR A 203 11.94 -17.81 8.01
C THR A 203 11.16 -18.87 8.78
N VAL A 204 11.61 -20.11 8.79
CA VAL A 204 10.97 -21.24 9.52
C VAL A 204 10.97 -21.00 11.03
N PHE A 205 12.03 -20.39 11.57
CA PHE A 205 12.09 -20.06 13.00
C PHE A 205 11.36 -18.74 13.35
N GLY A 206 10.66 -18.10 12.39
CA GLY A 206 9.87 -16.90 12.65
C GLY A 206 10.71 -15.63 12.87
N VAL A 207 11.98 -15.65 12.49
CA VAL A 207 12.94 -14.53 12.57
C VAL A 207 13.44 -14.04 11.21
N GLY A 208 12.77 -14.46 10.13
CA GLY A 208 13.05 -14.01 8.78
C GLY A 208 12.73 -12.54 8.54
N LEU A 209 12.91 -12.10 7.30
CA LEU A 209 12.71 -10.71 6.89
C LEU A 209 11.32 -10.19 7.29
N ARG A 210 11.29 -9.16 8.15
CA ARG A 210 10.04 -8.53 8.65
C ARG A 210 9.09 -9.45 9.43
N SER A 211 9.50 -10.66 9.85
CA SER A 211 8.65 -11.60 10.56
C SER A 211 8.01 -11.01 11.83
N GLY A 212 8.72 -10.17 12.59
CA GLY A 212 8.16 -9.49 13.76
C GLY A 212 6.90 -8.66 13.44
N LEU A 213 6.93 -7.92 12.32
CA LEU A 213 5.78 -7.15 11.84
C LEU A 213 4.62 -8.07 11.44
N TYR A 214 4.91 -9.17 10.75
CA TYR A 214 3.86 -10.10 10.29
C TYR A 214 3.22 -10.84 11.47
N ILE A 215 4.00 -11.27 12.43
CA ILE A 215 3.49 -11.83 13.70
C ILE A 215 2.58 -10.81 14.40
N TYR A 216 3.01 -9.54 14.48
CA TYR A 216 2.21 -8.47 15.08
C TYR A 216 0.86 -8.28 14.38
N ILE A 217 0.86 -8.23 13.03
CA ILE A 217 -0.38 -8.12 12.21
C ILE A 217 -1.33 -9.27 12.56
N PHE A 218 -0.85 -10.52 12.58
CA PHE A 218 -1.67 -11.67 12.92
C PHE A 218 -2.15 -11.65 14.37
N VAL A 219 -1.32 -11.21 15.33
CA VAL A 219 -1.74 -11.07 16.73
C VAL A 219 -2.91 -10.08 16.85
N GLN A 220 -2.80 -8.90 16.21
CA GLN A 220 -3.87 -7.90 16.24
C GLN A 220 -5.15 -8.43 15.59
N PHE A 221 -5.02 -9.08 14.45
CA PHE A 221 -6.17 -9.64 13.76
C PHE A 221 -6.88 -10.71 14.63
N PHE A 222 -6.16 -11.70 15.12
CA PHE A 222 -6.77 -12.76 15.93
C PHE A 222 -7.33 -12.24 17.26
N ARG A 223 -6.75 -11.21 17.86
CA ARG A 223 -7.33 -10.55 19.05
C ARG A 223 -8.65 -9.86 18.75
N GLY A 224 -8.82 -9.33 17.54
CA GLY A 224 -10.05 -8.68 17.10
C GLY A 224 -11.20 -9.64 16.79
N LEU A 225 -10.94 -10.95 16.62
CA LEU A 225 -12.00 -11.92 16.39
C LEU A 225 -12.73 -12.28 17.69
N PRO A 226 -14.06 -12.46 17.66
CA PRO A 226 -14.82 -12.96 18.81
C PRO A 226 -14.32 -14.32 19.29
N LYS A 227 -14.24 -14.54 20.62
CA LYS A 227 -13.82 -15.82 21.20
C LYS A 227 -14.84 -16.91 20.99
N GLU A 228 -16.09 -16.55 20.88
CA GLU A 228 -17.25 -17.42 20.67
C GLU A 228 -17.09 -18.32 19.44
N ILE A 229 -16.33 -17.88 18.44
CA ILE A 229 -16.03 -18.67 17.23
C ILE A 229 -15.22 -19.93 17.61
N GLU A 230 -14.23 -19.80 18.48
CA GLU A 230 -13.40 -20.91 18.94
C GLU A 230 -14.14 -21.78 19.96
N GLU A 231 -14.88 -21.15 20.88
CA GLU A 231 -15.68 -21.83 21.89
C GLU A 231 -16.76 -22.72 21.25
N ALA A 232 -17.45 -22.22 20.22
CA ALA A 232 -18.40 -23.01 19.45
C ALA A 232 -17.73 -24.22 18.79
N ALA A 233 -16.56 -24.04 18.18
CA ALA A 233 -15.81 -25.13 17.57
C ALA A 233 -15.42 -26.21 18.59
N PHE A 234 -14.97 -25.81 19.79
CA PHE A 234 -14.62 -26.74 20.85
C PHE A 234 -15.85 -27.47 21.41
N VAL A 235 -17.00 -26.81 21.53
CA VAL A 235 -18.28 -27.46 21.92
C VAL A 235 -18.71 -28.49 20.88
N ASP A 236 -18.46 -28.22 19.57
CA ASP A 236 -18.70 -29.17 18.48
C ASP A 236 -17.66 -30.31 18.42
N GLY A 237 -16.72 -30.36 19.37
CA GLY A 237 -15.69 -31.42 19.48
C GLY A 237 -14.47 -31.21 18.59
N ALA A 238 -14.31 -30.05 17.98
CA ALA A 238 -13.11 -29.77 17.18
C ALA A 238 -11.87 -29.66 18.06
N GLY A 239 -10.78 -30.31 17.66
CA GLY A 239 -9.49 -30.16 18.32
C GLY A 239 -8.81 -28.84 17.97
N MET A 240 -7.82 -28.41 18.78
CA MET A 240 -7.10 -27.15 18.62
C MET A 240 -6.52 -26.92 17.21
N TRP A 241 -5.88 -27.92 16.64
CA TRP A 241 -5.31 -27.84 15.29
C TRP A 241 -6.37 -27.71 14.20
N TYR A 242 -7.49 -28.43 14.34
CA TYR A 242 -8.62 -28.31 13.44
C TYR A 242 -9.21 -26.89 13.49
N THR A 243 -9.44 -26.38 14.68
CA THR A 243 -9.93 -25.01 14.91
C THR A 243 -8.99 -23.98 14.30
N TYR A 244 -7.67 -24.12 14.49
CA TYR A 244 -6.70 -23.20 13.88
C TYR A 244 -6.73 -23.24 12.36
N PHE A 245 -6.55 -24.41 11.74
CA PHE A 245 -6.39 -24.51 10.28
C PHE A 245 -7.69 -24.27 9.49
N PHE A 246 -8.81 -24.79 9.98
CA PHE A 246 -10.06 -24.79 9.23
C PHE A 246 -11.02 -23.67 9.59
N ILE A 247 -10.91 -23.10 10.79
CA ILE A 247 -11.80 -22.04 11.25
C ILE A 247 -11.05 -20.72 11.37
N MET A 248 -10.01 -20.64 12.20
CA MET A 248 -9.36 -19.38 12.49
C MET A 248 -8.54 -18.84 11.31
N LEU A 249 -7.78 -19.70 10.64
CA LEU A 249 -7.00 -19.30 9.48
C LEU A 249 -7.89 -18.89 8.30
N ARG A 250 -9.05 -19.54 8.13
CA ARG A 250 -10.03 -19.17 7.13
C ARG A 250 -10.63 -17.78 7.38
N ASN A 251 -10.87 -17.42 8.64
CA ASN A 251 -11.29 -16.07 9.00
C ASN A 251 -10.17 -15.04 8.83
N ALA A 252 -8.90 -15.46 8.90
CA ALA A 252 -7.73 -14.58 8.78
C ALA A 252 -7.31 -14.28 7.34
N VAL A 253 -8.09 -14.66 6.33
CA VAL A 253 -7.78 -14.41 4.91
C VAL A 253 -7.37 -12.96 4.61
N PRO A 254 -8.02 -11.90 5.14
CA PRO A 254 -7.59 -10.53 4.90
C PRO A 254 -6.16 -10.25 5.38
N SER A 255 -5.80 -10.74 6.57
CA SER A 255 -4.44 -10.59 7.11
C SER A 255 -3.42 -11.47 6.39
N ILE A 256 -3.83 -12.66 5.95
CA ILE A 256 -3.00 -13.53 5.11
C ILE A 256 -2.64 -12.83 3.81
N ILE A 257 -3.61 -12.24 3.12
CA ILE A 257 -3.38 -11.50 1.87
C ILE A 257 -2.44 -10.32 2.13
N THR A 258 -2.67 -9.55 3.18
CA THR A 258 -1.82 -8.42 3.56
C THR A 258 -0.37 -8.85 3.79
N VAL A 259 -0.17 -9.88 4.61
CA VAL A 259 1.17 -10.40 4.93
C VAL A 259 1.83 -11.04 3.69
N ALA A 260 1.06 -11.76 2.87
CA ALA A 260 1.59 -12.36 1.64
C ALA A 260 2.10 -11.29 0.66
N ILE A 261 1.32 -10.22 0.44
CA ILE A 261 1.74 -9.11 -0.44
C ILE A 261 3.00 -8.43 0.12
N PHE A 262 3.01 -8.09 1.40
CA PHE A 262 4.20 -7.49 2.02
C PHE A 262 5.41 -8.43 1.94
N SER A 263 5.22 -9.72 2.23
CA SER A 263 6.30 -10.69 2.18
C SER A 263 6.92 -10.78 0.78
N VAL A 264 6.12 -10.91 -0.28
CA VAL A 264 6.62 -10.95 -1.67
C VAL A 264 7.37 -9.67 -2.02
N VAL A 265 6.79 -8.50 -1.73
CA VAL A 265 7.43 -7.22 -2.05
C VAL A 265 8.76 -7.04 -1.33
N TRP A 266 8.82 -7.39 -0.05
CA TRP A 266 10.06 -7.27 0.73
C TRP A 266 11.11 -8.30 0.32
N GLN A 267 10.73 -9.56 0.07
CA GLN A 267 11.65 -10.61 -0.38
C GLN A 267 12.22 -10.28 -1.77
N TYR A 268 11.37 -9.87 -2.71
CA TYR A 268 11.79 -9.51 -4.06
C TYR A 268 12.84 -8.39 -4.10
N ASN A 269 12.74 -7.43 -3.17
CA ASN A 269 13.68 -6.30 -3.06
C ASN A 269 14.83 -6.56 -2.07
N ASP A 270 14.89 -7.74 -1.43
CA ASP A 270 15.92 -8.00 -0.43
C ASP A 270 17.31 -8.14 -1.06
N THR A 271 18.18 -7.22 -0.70
CA THR A 271 19.61 -7.28 -0.99
C THR A 271 20.43 -7.56 0.27
N PHE A 272 19.86 -7.35 1.46
CA PHE A 272 20.59 -7.46 2.71
C PHE A 272 20.97 -8.92 3.00
N TYR A 273 20.00 -9.83 3.08
CA TYR A 273 20.29 -11.24 3.34
C TYR A 273 20.99 -11.90 2.15
N ALA A 274 20.64 -11.50 0.91
CA ALA A 274 21.28 -11.99 -0.29
C ALA A 274 22.80 -11.67 -0.30
N ASN A 275 23.20 -10.49 0.17
CA ASN A 275 24.61 -10.10 0.28
C ASN A 275 25.24 -10.71 1.54
N LEU A 276 24.56 -10.68 2.69
CA LEU A 276 25.09 -11.21 3.96
C LEU A 276 25.48 -12.67 3.84
N PHE A 277 24.63 -13.49 3.22
CA PHE A 277 24.88 -14.92 3.04
C PHE A 277 25.58 -15.24 1.71
N ASN A 278 25.97 -14.22 0.96
CA ASN A 278 26.60 -14.36 -0.35
C ASN A 278 25.84 -15.28 -1.30
N VAL A 279 24.51 -15.15 -1.32
CA VAL A 279 23.66 -15.90 -2.27
C VAL A 279 24.02 -15.50 -3.69
N SER A 280 24.00 -16.45 -4.62
CA SER A 280 24.35 -16.19 -6.03
C SER A 280 23.42 -15.12 -6.65
N ASP A 281 23.98 -14.19 -7.40
CA ASP A 281 23.27 -13.23 -8.23
C ASP A 281 22.47 -13.89 -9.38
N LYS A 282 22.77 -15.17 -9.67
CA LYS A 282 22.01 -16.01 -10.61
C LYS A 282 20.73 -16.62 -10.01
N ILE A 283 20.44 -16.31 -8.74
CA ILE A 283 19.24 -16.78 -8.03
C ILE A 283 18.37 -15.58 -7.63
N VAL A 284 18.96 -14.51 -7.13
CA VAL A 284 18.26 -13.37 -6.54
C VAL A 284 18.35 -12.18 -7.48
N ILE A 285 17.21 -11.75 -8.00
CA ILE A 285 17.14 -10.68 -9.02
C ILE A 285 17.57 -9.32 -8.47
N SER A 286 17.26 -9.01 -7.21
CA SER A 286 17.69 -7.78 -6.54
C SER A 286 19.22 -7.67 -6.43
N LYS A 287 19.92 -8.76 -6.23
CA LYS A 287 21.38 -8.80 -6.24
C LYS A 287 21.92 -8.78 -7.67
N ASN A 288 21.26 -9.45 -8.60
CA ASN A 288 21.66 -9.51 -10.01
C ASN A 288 21.67 -8.12 -10.65
N ILE A 289 20.62 -7.31 -10.43
CA ILE A 289 20.58 -5.95 -10.97
C ILE A 289 21.68 -5.03 -10.41
N VAL A 290 22.04 -5.18 -9.14
CA VAL A 290 23.13 -4.42 -8.53
C VAL A 290 24.47 -4.75 -9.18
N SER A 291 24.68 -5.99 -9.61
CA SER A 291 25.90 -6.45 -10.26
C SER A 291 25.96 -6.18 -11.78
N LEU A 292 24.81 -5.82 -12.40
CA LEU A 292 24.67 -5.68 -13.85
C LEU A 292 25.69 -4.69 -14.47
N GLY A 293 25.85 -3.52 -13.87
CA GLY A 293 26.79 -2.52 -14.38
C GLY A 293 28.21 -3.06 -14.50
N ASN A 294 28.70 -3.72 -13.45
CA ASN A 294 30.01 -4.36 -13.45
C ASN A 294 30.13 -5.51 -14.47
N GLN A 295 29.06 -6.31 -14.61
CA GLN A 295 29.02 -7.40 -15.56
C GLN A 295 29.09 -6.88 -17.01
N VAL A 296 28.31 -5.84 -17.34
CA VAL A 296 28.33 -5.19 -18.65
C VAL A 296 29.69 -4.58 -18.95
N SER A 297 30.25 -3.80 -18.00
CA SER A 297 31.57 -3.22 -18.16
C SER A 297 32.65 -4.27 -18.46
N ASN A 298 32.65 -5.38 -17.71
CA ASN A 298 33.65 -6.44 -17.86
C ASN A 298 33.44 -7.24 -19.16
N VAL A 299 32.21 -7.61 -19.52
CA VAL A 299 31.92 -8.47 -20.69
C VAL A 299 32.13 -7.71 -22.00
N TYR A 300 31.60 -6.47 -22.05
CA TYR A 300 31.61 -5.66 -23.27
C TYR A 300 32.76 -4.66 -23.32
N ARG A 301 33.63 -4.63 -22.27
CA ARG A 301 34.81 -3.72 -22.12
C ARG A 301 34.41 -2.24 -22.23
N ILE A 302 33.22 -1.88 -21.72
CA ILE A 302 32.74 -0.51 -21.68
C ILE A 302 33.32 0.15 -20.43
N MET A 303 34.25 1.12 -20.62
CA MET A 303 34.86 1.86 -19.52
C MET A 303 34.08 3.11 -19.11
N ASP A 304 33.18 3.55 -19.95
CA ASP A 304 32.40 4.74 -19.72
C ASP A 304 31.21 4.43 -18.78
N ASN A 305 31.28 4.94 -17.56
CA ASN A 305 30.27 4.75 -16.53
C ASN A 305 28.89 5.30 -16.94
N GLU A 306 28.86 6.35 -17.76
CA GLU A 306 27.61 6.96 -18.21
C GLU A 306 26.87 6.05 -19.21
N ILE A 307 27.64 5.39 -20.09
CA ILE A 307 27.09 4.38 -20.99
C ILE A 307 26.65 3.14 -20.22
N VAL A 308 27.48 2.65 -19.27
CA VAL A 308 27.11 1.51 -18.40
C VAL A 308 25.82 1.79 -17.64
N GLN A 309 25.59 3.05 -17.24
CA GLN A 309 24.35 3.44 -16.56
C GLN A 309 23.11 3.27 -17.45
N LEU A 310 23.19 3.42 -18.78
CA LEU A 310 22.07 3.18 -19.68
C LEU A 310 21.62 1.71 -19.63
N TYR A 311 22.58 0.78 -19.63
CA TYR A 311 22.31 -0.66 -19.50
C TYR A 311 21.71 -0.98 -18.12
N THR A 312 22.24 -0.35 -17.07
CA THR A 312 21.70 -0.50 -15.71
C THR A 312 20.27 0.01 -15.63
N ASN A 313 19.98 1.15 -16.25
CA ASN A 313 18.62 1.69 -16.31
C ASN A 313 17.64 0.71 -16.99
N ALA A 314 18.04 0.12 -18.13
CA ALA A 314 17.24 -0.92 -18.79
C ALA A 314 17.01 -2.15 -17.89
N GLY A 315 18.04 -2.60 -17.18
CA GLY A 315 17.95 -3.68 -16.21
C GLY A 315 17.04 -3.36 -15.03
N VAL A 316 17.07 -2.12 -14.52
CA VAL A 316 16.17 -1.65 -13.46
C VAL A 316 14.72 -1.69 -13.93
N VAL A 317 14.43 -1.20 -15.14
CA VAL A 317 13.06 -1.24 -15.70
C VAL A 317 12.59 -2.69 -15.84
N LEU A 318 13.43 -3.59 -16.35
CA LEU A 318 13.13 -5.02 -16.44
C LEU A 318 12.82 -5.63 -15.06
N THR A 319 13.63 -5.30 -14.06
CA THR A 319 13.44 -5.81 -12.69
C THR A 319 12.20 -5.23 -12.02
N LEU A 320 11.85 -3.97 -12.27
CA LEU A 320 10.66 -3.34 -11.70
C LEU A 320 9.36 -3.83 -12.35
N THR A 321 9.39 -4.21 -13.63
CA THR A 321 8.19 -4.57 -14.40
C THR A 321 7.37 -5.70 -13.75
N PRO A 322 7.93 -6.85 -13.33
CA PRO A 322 7.16 -7.90 -12.67
C PRO A 322 6.50 -7.44 -11.37
N LEU A 323 7.22 -6.62 -10.58
CA LEU A 323 6.70 -6.08 -9.32
C LEU A 323 5.55 -5.08 -9.55
N LEU A 324 5.65 -4.25 -10.60
CA LEU A 324 4.57 -3.32 -10.98
C LEU A 324 3.32 -4.09 -11.45
N ILE A 325 3.51 -5.15 -12.27
CA ILE A 325 2.40 -6.02 -12.70
C ILE A 325 1.74 -6.67 -11.49
N PHE A 326 2.53 -7.20 -10.57
CA PHE A 326 2.05 -7.79 -9.31
C PHE A 326 1.27 -6.78 -8.47
N TYR A 327 1.79 -5.55 -8.32
CA TYR A 327 1.11 -4.48 -7.58
C TYR A 327 -0.22 -4.08 -8.24
N ILE A 328 -0.24 -3.85 -9.56
CA ILE A 328 -1.46 -3.48 -10.29
C ILE A 328 -2.54 -4.58 -10.15
N ALA A 329 -2.12 -5.85 -10.20
CA ALA A 329 -3.04 -6.97 -10.04
C ALA A 329 -3.66 -7.06 -8.62
N LEU A 330 -2.89 -6.67 -7.59
CA LEU A 330 -3.27 -6.84 -6.19
C LEU A 330 -3.56 -5.51 -5.44
N GLN A 331 -3.54 -4.37 -6.12
CA GLN A 331 -3.73 -3.05 -5.48
C GLN A 331 -5.03 -2.94 -4.69
N LYS A 332 -6.12 -3.54 -5.19
CA LYS A 332 -7.42 -3.53 -4.50
C LYS A 332 -7.35 -4.28 -3.18
N GLN A 333 -6.80 -5.49 -3.20
CA GLN A 333 -6.61 -6.32 -2.01
C GLN A 333 -5.66 -5.67 -1.00
N PHE A 334 -4.64 -4.97 -1.52
CA PHE A 334 -3.69 -4.22 -0.69
C PHE A 334 -4.39 -3.10 0.09
N VAL A 335 -5.19 -2.26 -0.58
CA VAL A 335 -5.91 -1.15 0.04
C VAL A 335 -6.91 -1.68 1.07
N GLU A 336 -7.74 -2.67 0.71
CA GLU A 336 -8.71 -3.28 1.62
C GLU A 336 -8.03 -3.94 2.84
N GLY A 337 -6.87 -4.57 2.64
CA GLY A 337 -6.11 -5.22 3.71
C GLY A 337 -5.50 -4.22 4.71
N VAL A 338 -4.94 -3.12 4.22
CA VAL A 338 -4.36 -2.05 5.06
C VAL A 338 -5.45 -1.30 5.83
N GLU A 339 -6.56 -0.97 5.18
CA GLU A 339 -7.69 -0.30 5.86
C GLU A 339 -8.25 -1.13 7.01
N ARG A 340 -8.46 -2.44 6.81
CA ARG A 340 -8.96 -3.32 7.88
C ARG A 340 -7.97 -3.56 9.01
N SER A 341 -6.67 -3.55 8.74
CA SER A 341 -5.65 -3.66 9.78
C SER A 341 -5.42 -2.36 10.56
N GLY A 342 -5.81 -1.20 9.99
CA GLY A 342 -5.66 0.13 10.60
C GLY A 342 -6.89 0.64 11.35
N ILE A 343 -8.07 0.01 11.19
CA ILE A 343 -9.36 0.51 11.74
C ILE A 343 -9.77 -0.21 13.04
N VAL A 344 -9.00 -1.15 13.54
CA VAL A 344 -9.25 -1.74 14.87
C VAL A 344 -8.48 -0.95 15.92
N GLY A 345 -8.87 0.32 16.09
CA GLY A 345 -8.49 1.23 17.15
C GLY A 345 -9.73 1.89 17.71
#